data_eecc7e34c4962da6966dbc74202aea52
#
_entry.id   eecc7e34c4962da6966dbc74202aea52
#
_cell.length_a   1.000
_cell.length_b   1.000
_cell.length_c   1.000
_cell.angle_alpha   90.00
_cell.angle_beta   90.00
_cell.angle_gamma   90.00
#
_symmetry.space_group_name_H-M   'P 1'
#
loop_
_entity.id
_entity.type
_entity.pdbx_description
1 polymer ?
#
loop_
_entity_poly.entity_id
_entity_poly.type
_entity_poly.pdbx_seq_one_letter_code
_entity_poly.pdbx_strand_id
1 'polypeptide(L)'
;MRLKLTFEYAVDVKVRVKAYSGTAQALFDQLFSEVQSENRLELFGDDEWGDILLNIVYKHFHSRNYQYYKLLNFDITHEYRGNQIHLSGHVDVMTPEEVGSGIDISDELVRYLNPILEKRVFDMMTRVVGNLVDDGAGIEVTDVIVSDKPVVAKALLKEMN
;
A
#
# COMPACT_ATOMS: atom_id res chain seq x y z
N MET A 1 12.52 -26.27 -2.80
CA MET A 1 11.81 -25.81 -4.02
C MET A 1 11.91 -24.29 -4.11
N ARG A 2 12.25 -23.77 -5.26
CA ARG A 2 12.29 -22.33 -5.49
C ARG A 2 11.01 -21.88 -6.16
N LEU A 3 10.32 -20.95 -5.53
CA LEU A 3 9.01 -20.48 -5.95
C LEU A 3 9.05 -18.96 -6.21
N LYS A 4 8.33 -18.53 -7.22
CA LYS A 4 8.07 -17.12 -7.50
C LYS A 4 6.65 -16.80 -7.07
N LEU A 5 6.52 -15.96 -6.07
CA LEU A 5 5.24 -15.40 -5.64
C LEU A 5 5.03 -14.09 -6.38
N THR A 6 4.11 -14.07 -7.34
CA THR A 6 3.72 -12.86 -8.05
C THR A 6 2.43 -12.33 -7.48
N PHE A 7 2.36 -11.04 -7.22
CA PHE A 7 1.16 -10.45 -6.68
C PHE A 7 0.81 -9.12 -7.33
N GLU A 8 -0.45 -8.79 -7.26
CA GLU A 8 -1.01 -7.53 -7.69
C GLU A 8 -2.05 -7.10 -6.64
N TYR A 9 -1.97 -5.86 -6.21
CA TYR A 9 -2.82 -5.31 -5.17
C TYR A 9 -3.19 -3.88 -5.51
N ALA A 10 -4.48 -3.58 -5.43
CA ALA A 10 -4.97 -2.22 -5.59
C ALA A 10 -5.99 -1.92 -4.48
N VAL A 11 -5.84 -0.79 -3.85
CA VAL A 11 -6.69 -0.38 -2.73
C VAL A 11 -7.16 1.05 -2.93
N ASP A 12 -8.43 1.30 -2.65
CA ASP A 12 -9.00 2.63 -2.63
C ASP A 12 -8.63 3.37 -1.35
N VAL A 13 -8.25 4.63 -1.49
CA VAL A 13 -7.91 5.52 -0.38
C VAL A 13 -8.83 6.73 -0.42
N LYS A 14 -9.51 7.00 0.68
CA LYS A 14 -10.38 8.15 0.84
C LYS A 14 -9.85 9.07 1.93
N VAL A 15 -9.64 10.32 1.58
CA VAL A 15 -9.22 11.35 2.52
C VAL A 15 -10.43 12.24 2.86
N ARG A 16 -10.72 12.40 4.14
CA ARG A 16 -11.75 13.28 4.64
C ARG A 16 -11.12 14.49 5.31
N VAL A 17 -11.67 15.65 5.02
CA VAL A 17 -11.22 16.91 5.61
C VAL A 17 -12.42 17.65 6.19
N LYS A 18 -12.15 18.49 7.18
CA LYS A 18 -13.07 19.48 7.70
C LYS A 18 -12.60 20.86 7.22
N ALA A 19 -13.36 21.47 6.34
CA ALA A 19 -13.11 22.81 5.84
C ALA A 19 -14.10 23.79 6.48
N TYR A 20 -13.58 24.93 6.97
CA TYR A 20 -14.38 25.94 7.65
C TYR A 20 -14.96 26.99 6.71
N SER A 21 -14.66 26.88 5.40
CA SER A 21 -15.24 27.73 4.35
C SER A 21 -15.28 26.98 3.03
N GLY A 22 -16.13 27.41 2.11
CA GLY A 22 -16.18 26.89 0.75
C GLY A 22 -14.90 27.12 -0.04
N THR A 23 -14.22 28.22 0.22
CA THR A 23 -12.91 28.52 -0.39
C THR A 23 -11.85 27.53 0.06
N ALA A 24 -11.79 27.21 1.35
CA ALA A 24 -10.84 26.20 1.88
C ALA A 24 -11.11 24.81 1.28
N GLN A 25 -12.38 24.42 1.14
CA GLN A 25 -12.74 23.16 0.51
C GLN A 25 -12.29 23.11 -0.95
N ALA A 26 -12.51 24.19 -1.70
CA ALA A 26 -12.10 24.26 -3.11
C ALA A 26 -10.58 24.20 -3.28
N LEU A 27 -9.83 24.86 -2.39
CA LEU A 27 -8.36 24.80 -2.38
C LEU A 27 -7.85 23.39 -2.11
N PHE A 28 -8.47 22.69 -1.16
CA PHE A 28 -8.12 21.30 -0.87
C PHE A 28 -8.41 20.39 -2.06
N ASP A 29 -9.58 20.50 -2.68
CA ASP A 29 -9.98 19.66 -3.81
C ASP A 29 -9.02 19.85 -5.00
N GLN A 30 -8.62 21.08 -5.28
CA GLN A 30 -7.64 21.40 -6.30
C GLN A 30 -6.28 20.80 -5.98
N LEU A 31 -5.79 20.99 -4.76
CA LEU A 31 -4.49 20.48 -4.32
C LEU A 31 -4.45 18.96 -4.35
N PHE A 32 -5.50 18.31 -3.88
CA PHE A 32 -5.59 16.85 -3.88
C PHE A 32 -5.61 16.29 -5.30
N SER A 33 -6.33 16.91 -6.21
CA SER A 33 -6.34 16.54 -7.62
C SER A 33 -4.96 16.70 -8.27
N GLU A 34 -4.23 17.77 -7.97
CA GLU A 34 -2.87 17.98 -8.47
C GLU A 34 -1.89 16.92 -7.92
N VAL A 35 -1.97 16.61 -6.64
CA VAL A 35 -1.14 15.60 -6.00
C VAL A 35 -1.38 14.22 -6.64
N GLN A 36 -2.64 13.87 -6.93
CA GLN A 36 -2.99 12.63 -7.59
C GLN A 36 -2.50 12.57 -9.04
N SER A 37 -2.72 13.65 -9.81
CA SER A 37 -2.37 13.69 -11.24
C SER A 37 -0.86 13.67 -11.47
N GLU A 38 -0.07 14.23 -10.57
CA GLU A 38 1.39 14.32 -10.68
C GLU A 38 2.11 13.14 -9.99
N ASN A 39 1.36 12.20 -9.42
CA ASN A 39 1.89 11.05 -8.69
C ASN A 39 2.92 11.45 -7.61
N ARG A 40 2.65 12.56 -6.92
CA ARG A 40 3.55 13.13 -5.91
C ARG A 40 3.50 12.45 -4.55
N LEU A 41 2.63 11.45 -4.38
CA LEU A 41 2.50 10.75 -3.12
C LEU A 41 3.59 9.69 -2.99
N GLU A 42 4.79 10.12 -2.67
CA GLU A 42 5.86 9.21 -2.24
C GLU A 42 5.62 8.84 -0.78
N LEU A 43 4.84 7.80 -0.55
CA LEU A 43 4.51 7.34 0.80
C LEU A 43 5.70 6.65 1.48
N PHE A 44 6.50 5.97 0.69
CA PHE A 44 7.63 5.17 1.16
C PHE A 44 8.79 5.24 0.16
N GLY A 45 10.00 5.13 0.65
CA GLY A 45 11.16 4.82 -0.19
C GLY A 45 11.07 3.38 -0.74
N ASP A 46 11.81 3.10 -1.82
CA ASP A 46 11.80 1.78 -2.44
C ASP A 46 12.23 0.67 -1.47
N ASP A 47 13.27 0.91 -0.66
CA ASP A 47 13.74 -0.02 0.36
C ASP A 47 12.69 -0.27 1.45
N GLU A 48 11.97 0.77 1.85
CA GLU A 48 10.92 0.68 2.86
C GLU A 48 9.74 -0.16 2.37
N TRP A 49 9.32 0.01 1.10
CA TRP A 49 8.31 -0.84 0.48
C TRP A 49 8.73 -2.31 0.49
N GLY A 50 9.97 -2.57 0.11
CA GLY A 50 10.53 -3.91 0.10
C GLY A 50 10.47 -4.56 1.49
N ASP A 51 10.91 -3.85 2.52
CA ASP A 51 10.91 -4.35 3.90
C ASP A 51 9.49 -4.64 4.41
N ILE A 52 8.54 -3.76 4.14
CA ILE A 52 7.15 -3.95 4.55
C ILE A 52 6.56 -5.20 3.89
N LEU A 53 6.72 -5.33 2.60
CA LEU A 53 6.12 -6.44 1.84
C LEU A 53 6.81 -7.77 2.13
N LEU A 54 8.12 -7.78 2.30
CA LEU A 54 8.85 -8.97 2.76
C LEU A 54 8.36 -9.43 4.13
N ASN A 55 8.10 -8.50 5.04
CA ASN A 55 7.57 -8.83 6.37
C ASN A 55 6.15 -9.42 6.29
N ILE A 56 5.32 -8.92 5.38
CA ILE A 56 3.97 -9.46 5.16
C ILE A 56 4.04 -10.88 4.60
N VAL A 57 4.90 -11.12 3.61
CA VAL A 57 5.14 -12.46 3.05
C VAL A 57 5.69 -13.40 4.13
N TYR A 58 6.63 -12.93 4.95
CA TYR A 58 7.14 -13.67 6.10
C TYR A 58 6.01 -14.10 7.04
N LYS A 59 5.12 -13.20 7.40
CA LYS A 59 3.98 -13.49 8.29
C LYS A 59 3.05 -14.53 7.68
N HIS A 60 2.80 -14.46 6.39
CA HIS A 60 1.97 -15.45 5.70
C HIS A 60 2.59 -16.85 5.81
N PHE A 61 3.86 -17.01 5.43
CA PHE A 61 4.53 -18.31 5.48
C PHE A 61 4.64 -18.85 6.90
N HIS A 62 4.92 -17.97 7.87
CA HIS A 62 5.01 -18.37 9.28
C HIS A 62 3.66 -18.81 9.85
N SER A 63 2.59 -18.09 9.57
CA SER A 63 1.24 -18.42 10.05
C SER A 63 0.68 -19.71 9.45
N ARG A 64 1.16 -20.12 8.28
CA ARG A 64 0.77 -21.35 7.59
C ARG A 64 1.66 -22.55 7.94
N ASN A 65 2.57 -22.40 8.89
CA ASN A 65 3.49 -23.46 9.33
C ASN A 65 4.41 -23.98 8.21
N TYR A 66 4.75 -23.14 7.24
CA TYR A 66 5.79 -23.47 6.28
C TYR A 66 7.14 -23.35 6.95
N GLN A 67 7.74 -24.49 7.30
CA GLN A 67 9.05 -24.54 7.95
C GLN A 67 10.16 -24.40 6.90
N TYR A 68 11.25 -23.74 7.30
CA TYR A 68 12.47 -23.64 6.52
C TYR A 68 12.33 -22.92 5.17
N TYR A 69 11.50 -21.89 5.08
CA TYR A 69 11.48 -21.03 3.92
C TYR A 69 12.53 -19.93 4.04
N LYS A 70 12.95 -19.43 2.89
CA LYS A 70 13.88 -18.31 2.79
C LYS A 70 13.44 -17.35 1.70
N LEU A 71 13.40 -16.08 2.04
CA LEU A 71 13.17 -15.01 1.05
C LEU A 71 14.48 -14.71 0.34
N LEU A 72 14.48 -14.80 -0.99
CA LEU A 72 15.69 -14.67 -1.80
C LEU A 72 15.81 -13.31 -2.45
N ASN A 73 14.72 -12.83 -3.05
CA ASN A 73 14.73 -11.63 -3.87
C ASN A 73 13.31 -11.08 -4.00
N PHE A 74 13.23 -9.81 -4.31
CA PHE A 74 11.95 -9.17 -4.61
C PHE A 74 12.13 -8.07 -5.66
N ASP A 75 11.07 -7.82 -6.40
CA ASP A 75 10.94 -6.70 -7.32
C ASP A 75 9.50 -6.19 -7.21
N ILE A 76 9.33 -5.02 -6.63
CA ILE A 76 8.02 -4.48 -6.31
C ILE A 76 7.95 -3.05 -6.78
N THR A 77 6.88 -2.74 -7.52
CA THR A 77 6.57 -1.40 -7.97
C THR A 77 5.29 -0.91 -7.31
N HIS A 78 5.23 0.38 -7.05
CA HIS A 78 4.05 1.03 -6.54
C HIS A 78 3.69 2.22 -7.41
N GLU A 79 2.41 2.49 -7.47
CA GLU A 79 1.87 3.58 -8.28
C GLU A 79 0.60 4.13 -7.64
N TYR A 80 0.46 5.45 -7.64
CA TYR A 80 -0.76 6.10 -7.20
C TYR A 80 -1.56 6.51 -8.44
N ARG A 81 -2.75 5.92 -8.62
CA ARG A 81 -3.64 6.17 -9.76
C ARG A 81 -4.97 6.70 -9.25
N GLY A 82 -5.21 8.02 -9.43
CA GLY A 82 -6.40 8.64 -8.89
C GLY A 82 -6.45 8.48 -7.37
N ASN A 83 -7.50 7.85 -6.85
CA ASN A 83 -7.65 7.54 -5.43
C ASN A 83 -7.24 6.11 -5.06
N GLN A 84 -6.51 5.43 -5.95
CA GLN A 84 -6.05 4.06 -5.73
C GLN A 84 -4.54 3.98 -5.61
N ILE A 85 -4.08 3.11 -4.72
CA ILE A 85 -2.68 2.71 -4.63
C ILE A 85 -2.54 1.32 -5.23
N HIS A 86 -1.70 1.21 -6.24
CA HIS A 86 -1.40 -0.04 -6.92
C HIS A 86 -0.01 -0.54 -6.54
N LEU A 87 0.05 -1.79 -6.12
CA LEU A 87 1.29 -2.52 -5.90
C LEU A 87 1.32 -3.73 -6.82
N SER A 88 2.44 -3.96 -7.47
CA SER A 88 2.65 -5.17 -8.26
C SER A 88 4.10 -5.59 -8.19
N GLY A 89 4.35 -6.87 -8.35
CA GLY A 89 5.70 -7.38 -8.35
C GLY A 89 5.78 -8.85 -8.03
N HIS A 90 6.98 -9.27 -7.68
CA HIS A 90 7.23 -10.66 -7.31
C HIS A 90 8.20 -10.75 -6.14
N VAL A 91 8.08 -11.87 -5.42
CA VAL A 91 9.00 -12.26 -4.37
C VAL A 91 9.45 -13.69 -4.65
N ASP A 92 10.75 -13.92 -4.65
CA ASP A 92 11.30 -15.26 -4.79
C ASP A 92 11.47 -15.89 -3.41
N VAL A 93 10.90 -17.06 -3.25
CA VAL A 93 10.91 -17.80 -1.97
C VAL A 93 11.49 -19.18 -2.19
N MET A 94 12.38 -19.59 -1.30
CA MET A 94 12.87 -20.96 -1.26
C MET A 94 12.21 -21.70 -0.10
N THR A 95 11.63 -22.85 -0.39
CA THR A 95 11.05 -23.75 0.59
C THR A 95 11.38 -25.18 0.24
N PRO A 96 11.73 -26.04 1.22
CA PRO A 96 11.95 -27.45 0.97
C PRO A 96 10.65 -28.24 0.78
N GLU A 97 9.53 -27.68 1.18
CA GLU A 97 8.23 -28.34 1.12
C GLU A 97 7.50 -28.03 -0.19
N GLU A 98 6.67 -28.98 -0.61
CA GLU A 98 5.76 -28.79 -1.71
C GLU A 98 4.62 -27.87 -1.26
N VAL A 99 4.59 -26.67 -1.79
CA VAL A 99 3.55 -25.67 -1.49
C VAL A 99 2.50 -25.75 -2.60
N GLY A 100 1.23 -25.76 -2.23
CA GLY A 100 0.13 -25.82 -3.18
C GLY A 100 0.16 -24.71 -4.22
N SER A 101 -0.52 -24.94 -5.35
CA SER A 101 -0.46 -24.11 -6.57
C SER A 101 -0.96 -22.67 -6.43
N GLY A 102 -1.46 -22.26 -5.29
CA GLY A 102 -1.92 -20.90 -5.03
C GLY A 102 -1.72 -20.51 -3.59
N ILE A 103 -1.15 -19.33 -3.39
CA ILE A 103 -1.09 -18.70 -2.07
C ILE A 103 -1.88 -17.41 -2.17
N ASP A 104 -2.83 -17.22 -1.27
CA ASP A 104 -3.59 -15.99 -1.14
C ASP A 104 -3.06 -15.20 0.07
N ILE A 105 -2.38 -14.08 -0.19
CA ILE A 105 -1.89 -13.18 0.84
C ILE A 105 -2.78 -11.97 1.03
N SER A 106 -3.98 -11.97 0.46
CA SER A 106 -4.91 -10.84 0.52
C SER A 106 -5.24 -10.45 1.96
N ASP A 107 -5.49 -11.43 2.83
CA ASP A 107 -5.81 -11.18 4.23
C ASP A 107 -4.65 -10.51 4.97
N GLU A 108 -3.43 -10.95 4.72
CA GLU A 108 -2.24 -10.36 5.31
C GLU A 108 -1.99 -8.94 4.80
N LEU A 109 -2.22 -8.69 3.51
CA LEU A 109 -2.12 -7.34 2.94
C LEU A 109 -3.13 -6.41 3.60
N VAL A 110 -4.37 -6.82 3.70
CA VAL A 110 -5.41 -6.02 4.36
C VAL A 110 -5.08 -5.80 5.84
N ARG A 111 -4.68 -6.83 6.54
CA ARG A 111 -4.42 -6.77 7.99
C ARG A 111 -3.19 -5.94 8.35
N TYR A 112 -2.11 -6.08 7.59
CA TYR A 112 -0.82 -5.50 7.95
C TYR A 112 -0.41 -4.29 7.11
N LEU A 113 -0.85 -4.21 5.87
CA LEU A 113 -0.49 -3.09 4.99
C LEU A 113 -1.48 -1.93 5.10
N ASN A 114 -2.78 -2.18 5.12
CA ASN A 114 -3.78 -1.12 5.15
C ASN A 114 -3.61 -0.13 6.31
N PRO A 115 -3.37 -0.56 7.57
CA PRO A 115 -3.14 0.38 8.66
C PRO A 115 -1.90 1.25 8.46
N ILE A 116 -0.86 0.71 7.84
CA ILE A 116 0.35 1.47 7.53
C ILE A 116 0.05 2.51 6.45
N LEU A 117 -0.70 2.15 5.42
CA LEU A 117 -1.12 3.07 4.37
C LEU A 117 -1.99 4.21 4.93
N GLU A 118 -2.96 3.87 5.77
CA GLU A 118 -3.82 4.88 6.42
C GLU A 118 -2.98 5.92 7.17
N LYS A 119 -2.07 5.47 7.98
CA LYS A 119 -1.21 6.35 8.77
C LYS A 119 -0.30 7.21 7.89
N ARG A 120 0.33 6.62 6.88
CA ARG A 120 1.24 7.34 5.99
C ARG A 120 0.52 8.36 5.14
N VAL A 121 -0.64 8.04 4.60
CA VAL A 121 -1.47 8.98 3.84
C VAL A 121 -1.94 10.10 4.76
N PHE A 122 -2.38 9.78 5.97
CA PHE A 122 -2.80 10.78 6.95
C PHE A 122 -1.67 11.77 7.27
N ASP A 123 -0.49 11.27 7.58
CA ASP A 123 0.67 12.10 7.92
C ASP A 123 1.07 12.99 6.74
N MET A 124 1.07 12.44 5.54
CA MET A 124 1.39 13.20 4.33
C MET A 124 0.35 14.28 4.05
N MET A 125 -0.93 13.94 4.07
CA MET A 125 -2.00 14.90 3.82
C MET A 125 -2.05 15.98 4.88
N THR A 126 -1.74 15.67 6.13
CA THR A 126 -1.62 16.66 7.19
C THR A 126 -0.51 17.66 6.89
N ARG A 127 0.63 17.22 6.39
CA ARG A 127 1.72 18.13 5.98
C ARG A 127 1.33 18.99 4.78
N VAL A 128 0.68 18.40 3.79
CA VAL A 128 0.23 19.11 2.59
C VAL A 128 -0.82 20.17 2.95
N VAL A 129 -1.80 19.81 3.78
CA VAL A 129 -2.83 20.73 4.28
C VAL A 129 -2.23 21.79 5.19
N GLY A 130 -1.19 21.47 5.95
CA GLY A 130 -0.47 22.44 6.77
C GLY A 130 0.00 23.67 6.01
N ASN A 131 0.42 23.51 4.76
CA ASN A 131 0.80 24.64 3.91
C ASN A 131 -0.39 25.55 3.58
N LEU A 132 -1.59 24.98 3.39
CA LEU A 132 -2.81 25.76 3.18
C LEU A 132 -3.23 26.51 4.46
N VAL A 133 -3.06 25.88 5.62
CA VAL A 133 -3.34 26.50 6.93
C VAL A 133 -2.41 27.69 7.17
N ASP A 134 -1.13 27.56 6.84
CA ASP A 134 -0.14 28.63 6.93
C ASP A 134 -0.52 29.83 6.03
N ASP A 135 -1.18 29.57 4.90
CA ASP A 135 -1.72 30.59 3.99
C ASP A 135 -3.10 31.15 4.44
N GLY A 136 -3.58 30.76 5.61
CA GLY A 136 -4.82 31.27 6.21
C GLY A 136 -6.07 30.45 5.92
N ALA A 137 -5.95 29.27 5.30
CA ALA A 137 -7.08 28.39 5.06
C ALA A 137 -7.46 27.62 6.34
N GLY A 138 -8.73 27.67 6.72
CA GLY A 138 -9.27 26.87 7.83
C GLY A 138 -9.65 25.48 7.35
N ILE A 139 -8.71 24.53 7.43
CA ILE A 139 -8.90 23.17 6.97
C ILE A 139 -8.11 22.19 7.83
N GLU A 140 -8.66 21.02 8.07
CA GLU A 140 -8.07 19.97 8.87
C GLU A 140 -8.34 18.60 8.23
N VAL A 141 -7.33 17.73 8.17
CA VAL A 141 -7.53 16.32 7.80
C VAL A 141 -8.12 15.60 9.00
N THR A 142 -9.31 15.07 8.85
CA THR A 142 -10.00 14.39 9.94
C THR A 142 -9.82 12.88 9.89
N ASP A 143 -9.68 12.32 8.68
CA ASP A 143 -9.72 10.87 8.53
C ASP A 143 -9.13 10.43 7.19
N VAL A 144 -8.50 9.27 7.18
CA VAL A 144 -8.08 8.56 5.98
C VAL A 144 -8.59 7.14 6.07
N ILE A 145 -9.34 6.72 5.07
CA ILE A 145 -9.94 5.40 5.01
C ILE A 145 -9.32 4.63 3.85
N VAL A 146 -8.73 3.49 4.14
CA VAL A 146 -8.26 2.54 3.15
C VAL A 146 -9.28 1.41 3.07
N SER A 147 -9.64 1.03 1.85
CA SER A 147 -10.65 -0.01 1.62
C SER A 147 -10.30 -1.33 2.31
N ASP A 148 -11.24 -1.92 3.04
CA ASP A 148 -11.08 -3.24 3.66
C ASP A 148 -11.02 -4.36 2.62
N LYS A 149 -11.53 -4.09 1.41
CA LYS A 149 -11.55 -5.03 0.29
C LYS A 149 -10.77 -4.43 -0.86
N PRO A 150 -9.53 -4.88 -1.09
CA PRO A 150 -8.76 -4.41 -2.24
C PRO A 150 -9.49 -4.73 -3.55
N VAL A 151 -9.36 -3.83 -4.52
CA VAL A 151 -9.97 -4.00 -5.85
C VAL A 151 -9.35 -5.20 -6.56
N VAL A 152 -8.05 -5.36 -6.43
CA VAL A 152 -7.31 -6.51 -6.94
C VAL A 152 -6.34 -6.97 -5.87
N ALA A 153 -6.40 -8.25 -5.53
CA ALA A 153 -5.42 -8.89 -4.65
C ALA A 153 -5.20 -10.31 -5.16
N LYS A 154 -4.08 -10.51 -5.84
CA LYS A 154 -3.70 -11.80 -6.41
C LYS A 154 -2.30 -12.17 -5.98
N ALA A 155 -2.15 -13.41 -5.58
CA ALA A 155 -0.84 -13.99 -5.33
C ALA A 155 -0.80 -15.37 -5.99
N LEU A 156 0.17 -15.57 -6.86
CA LEU A 156 0.35 -16.80 -7.61
C LEU A 156 1.74 -17.34 -7.35
N LEU A 157 1.83 -18.62 -7.06
CA LEU A 157 3.08 -19.34 -6.97
C LEU A 157 3.40 -20.04 -8.28
N LYS A 158 4.64 -19.91 -8.68
CA LYS A 158 5.19 -20.62 -9.82
C LYS A 158 6.53 -21.24 -9.44
N GLU A 159 6.70 -22.53 -9.75
CA GLU A 159 7.99 -23.17 -9.60
C GLU A 159 9.00 -22.58 -10.57
N MET A 160 10.19 -22.30 -10.07
CA MET A 160 11.30 -21.75 -10.85
C MET A 160 12.38 -22.81 -10.96
N ASN A 161 12.76 -23.09 -12.19
CA ASN A 161 13.87 -24.00 -12.47
C ASN A 161 15.23 -23.32 -12.32
#